data_f30262a7e9bc3a74bb66fc77ef081af0
#
_entry.id   f30262a7e9bc3a74bb66fc77ef081af0
#
_cell.length_a   1.000
_cell.length_b   1.000
_cell.length_c   1.000
_cell.angle_alpha   90.00
_cell.angle_beta   90.00
_cell.angle_gamma   90.00
#
_symmetry.space_group_name_H-M   'P 1'
#
loop_
_entity.id
_entity.type
_entity.pdbx_description
1 polymer ?
#
loop_
_entity_poly.entity_id
_entity_poly.type
_entity_poly.pdbx_seq_one_letter_code
_entity_poly.pdbx_strand_id
1 'polypeptide(L)'
;MALRSYSIPNLSQGVSQQPDAQRDPSQGEIQINGMSSIVEGLRKRDSSEVLAEVSSTSFGDSFIHSILRDNTEEYLAVISNNDVKVYDLDGVAKTVNKPSGVSYLSTVTDARQHIRAVTIA
;
A
#
# COMPACT_ATOMS: atom_id res chain seq x y z
N MET A 1 -37.36 28.05 -18.67
CA MET A 1 -36.57 26.94 -18.08
C MET A 1 -36.11 27.38 -16.72
N ALA A 2 -36.58 26.74 -15.64
CA ALA A 2 -36.18 27.15 -14.28
C ALA A 2 -34.77 26.62 -13.99
N LEU A 3 -33.84 27.51 -13.64
CA LEU A 3 -32.51 27.15 -13.14
C LEU A 3 -32.67 26.43 -11.80
N ARG A 4 -32.32 25.17 -11.73
CA ARG A 4 -32.18 24.46 -10.46
C ARG A 4 -30.77 24.75 -9.90
N SER A 5 -30.71 25.44 -8.79
CA SER A 5 -29.48 25.59 -8.01
C SER A 5 -29.28 24.32 -7.18
N TYR A 6 -28.14 23.69 -7.31
CA TYR A 6 -27.75 22.53 -6.50
C TYR A 6 -26.53 22.91 -5.65
N SER A 7 -26.65 22.78 -4.34
CA SER A 7 -25.52 22.96 -3.43
C SER A 7 -24.83 21.62 -3.26
N ILE A 8 -23.55 21.55 -3.58
CA ILE A 8 -22.72 20.38 -3.26
C ILE A 8 -22.28 20.50 -1.81
N PRO A 9 -22.72 19.61 -0.92
CA PRO A 9 -22.31 19.64 0.47
C PRO A 9 -20.83 19.25 0.58
N ASN A 10 -20.26 19.49 1.77
CA ASN A 10 -18.91 19.10 2.08
C ASN A 10 -18.78 17.56 2.03
N LEU A 11 -17.93 17.05 1.15
CA LEU A 11 -17.73 15.61 0.92
C LEU A 11 -16.86 14.99 2.03
N SER A 12 -17.35 15.05 3.26
CA SER A 12 -16.62 14.60 4.46
C SER A 12 -16.73 13.10 4.74
N GLN A 13 -17.72 12.41 4.14
CA GLN A 13 -18.00 11.00 4.45
C GLN A 13 -17.37 10.01 3.45
N GLY A 14 -16.46 10.47 2.59
CA GLY A 14 -15.71 9.60 1.70
C GLY A 14 -16.49 9.13 0.48
N VAL A 15 -16.32 7.86 0.11
CA VAL A 15 -16.86 7.26 -1.09
C VAL A 15 -17.86 6.18 -0.75
N SER A 16 -18.97 6.14 -1.50
CA SER A 16 -19.99 5.09 -1.41
C SER A 16 -20.28 4.54 -2.80
N GLN A 17 -20.40 3.22 -2.91
CA GLN A 17 -20.80 2.52 -4.13
C GLN A 17 -22.33 2.37 -4.26
N GLN A 18 -23.10 3.00 -3.37
CA GLN A 18 -24.54 2.99 -3.47
C GLN A 18 -25.02 3.77 -4.71
N PRO A 19 -26.15 3.37 -5.30
CA PRO A 19 -26.80 4.15 -6.35
C PRO A 19 -27.06 5.59 -5.89
N ASP A 20 -27.05 6.55 -6.83
CA ASP A 20 -27.23 7.98 -6.53
C ASP A 20 -28.47 8.30 -5.70
N ALA A 21 -29.56 7.55 -5.92
CA ALA A 21 -30.82 7.73 -5.18
C ALA A 21 -30.73 7.34 -3.68
N GLN A 22 -29.71 6.56 -3.30
CA GLN A 22 -29.51 6.07 -1.93
C GLN A 22 -28.24 6.62 -1.29
N ARG A 23 -27.37 7.25 -2.08
CA ARG A 23 -26.11 7.82 -1.60
C ARG A 23 -26.38 9.05 -0.77
N ASP A 24 -25.70 9.13 0.40
CA ASP A 24 -25.74 10.35 1.20
C ASP A 24 -25.11 11.51 0.40
N PRO A 25 -25.71 12.72 0.43
CA PRO A 25 -25.19 13.87 -0.31
C PRO A 25 -23.76 14.29 0.08
N SER A 26 -23.27 13.87 1.25
CA SER A 26 -21.90 14.13 1.72
C SER A 26 -20.89 13.06 1.28
N GLN A 27 -21.32 12.06 0.52
CA GLN A 27 -20.49 11.01 -0.06
C GLN A 27 -20.27 11.22 -1.56
N GLY A 28 -19.04 10.92 -2.03
CA GLY A 28 -18.72 10.87 -3.44
C GLY A 28 -18.88 9.47 -4.04
N GLU A 29 -18.96 9.38 -5.36
CA GLU A 29 -18.90 8.11 -6.10
C GLU A 29 -17.44 7.65 -6.27
N ILE A 30 -16.57 8.58 -6.60
CA ILE A 30 -15.14 8.36 -6.82
C ILE A 30 -14.37 9.48 -6.14
N GLN A 31 -13.25 9.10 -5.52
CA GLN A 31 -12.32 10.05 -4.91
C GLN A 31 -10.89 9.73 -5.38
N ILE A 32 -10.29 10.64 -6.11
CA ILE A 32 -8.93 10.49 -6.63
C ILE A 32 -8.06 11.61 -6.08
N ASN A 33 -6.91 11.26 -5.49
CA ASN A 33 -5.97 12.20 -4.87
C ASN A 33 -6.59 13.14 -3.84
N GLY A 34 -7.71 12.72 -3.23
CA GLY A 34 -8.39 13.45 -2.17
C GLY A 34 -8.41 12.63 -0.88
N MET A 35 -8.59 13.31 0.22
CA MET A 35 -8.87 12.74 1.55
C MET A 35 -10.09 13.42 2.13
N SER A 36 -11.07 12.64 2.55
CA SER A 36 -12.23 13.15 3.26
C SER A 36 -11.94 13.22 4.76
N SER A 37 -12.27 14.34 5.38
CA SER A 37 -12.13 14.58 6.80
C SER A 37 -13.41 15.16 7.35
N ILE A 38 -13.80 14.76 8.54
CA ILE A 38 -14.97 15.33 9.24
C ILE A 38 -14.73 16.81 9.59
N VAL A 39 -13.47 17.18 9.85
CA VAL A 39 -13.10 18.54 10.25
C VAL A 39 -12.92 19.47 9.06
N GLU A 40 -12.19 19.02 8.03
CA GLU A 40 -11.78 19.86 6.90
C GLU A 40 -12.61 19.62 5.64
N GLY A 41 -13.42 18.56 5.63
CA GLY A 41 -14.13 18.11 4.44
C GLY A 41 -13.23 17.39 3.46
N LEU A 42 -13.50 17.54 2.17
CA LEU A 42 -12.65 16.97 1.11
C LEU A 42 -11.43 17.89 0.88
N ARG A 43 -10.24 17.34 1.12
CA ARG A 43 -8.97 18.03 0.85
C ARG A 43 -8.10 17.23 -0.12
N LYS A 44 -7.11 17.87 -0.67
CA LYS A 44 -6.08 17.21 -1.47
C LYS A 44 -5.30 16.22 -0.57
N ARG A 45 -4.98 15.04 -1.12
CA ARG A 45 -4.07 14.09 -0.47
C ARG A 45 -2.72 14.75 -0.21
N ASP A 46 -2.14 14.47 0.94
CA ASP A 46 -0.79 14.90 1.26
C ASP A 46 0.22 14.31 0.24
N SER A 47 1.31 15.01 0.00
CA SER A 47 2.37 14.51 -0.88
C SER A 47 3.03 13.28 -0.24
N SER A 48 3.44 12.34 -1.09
CA SER A 48 4.31 11.24 -0.65
C SER A 48 5.75 11.75 -0.54
N GLU A 49 6.46 11.24 0.44
CA GLU A 49 7.89 11.44 0.62
C GLU A 49 8.63 10.14 0.32
N VAL A 50 9.81 10.24 -0.29
CA VAL A 50 10.69 9.08 -0.48
C VAL A 50 11.53 8.95 0.79
N LEU A 51 11.30 7.90 1.56
CA LEU A 51 12.03 7.65 2.80
C LEU A 51 13.40 7.05 2.54
N ALA A 52 13.50 6.05 1.66
CA ALA A 52 14.75 5.39 1.33
C ALA A 52 14.71 4.72 -0.04
N GLU A 53 15.88 4.58 -0.65
CA GLU A 53 16.10 3.71 -1.80
C GLU A 53 16.71 2.39 -1.32
N VAL A 54 15.94 1.32 -1.40
CA VAL A 54 16.36 -0.02 -0.94
C VAL A 54 17.13 -0.81 -1.99
N SER A 55 17.09 -0.39 -3.26
CA SER A 55 17.84 -1.00 -4.35
C SER A 55 17.93 -0.07 -5.55
N SER A 56 19.09 -0.05 -6.19
CA SER A 56 19.33 0.62 -7.48
C SER A 56 18.82 -0.18 -8.68
N THR A 57 18.35 -1.41 -8.48
CA THR A 57 17.83 -2.27 -9.54
C THR A 57 16.32 -2.51 -9.35
N SER A 58 15.64 -2.77 -10.46
CA SER A 58 14.20 -3.04 -10.45
C SER A 58 13.86 -4.31 -9.65
N PHE A 59 12.80 -4.25 -8.86
CA PHE A 59 12.19 -5.38 -8.18
C PHE A 59 11.01 -5.99 -8.99
N GLY A 60 10.98 -5.82 -10.32
CA GLY A 60 9.85 -6.22 -11.16
C GLY A 60 9.38 -7.66 -10.97
N ASP A 61 10.32 -8.59 -10.79
CA ASP A 61 10.06 -10.02 -10.63
C ASP A 61 10.15 -10.48 -9.17
N SER A 62 10.36 -9.54 -8.24
CA SER A 62 10.49 -9.87 -6.82
C SER A 62 9.13 -9.93 -6.15
N PHE A 63 8.99 -10.84 -5.19
CA PHE A 63 7.85 -10.88 -4.29
C PHE A 63 8.13 -10.01 -3.08
N ILE A 64 7.22 -9.09 -2.80
CA ILE A 64 7.32 -8.17 -1.66
C ILE A 64 6.24 -8.50 -0.66
N HIS A 65 6.61 -8.69 0.61
CA HIS A 65 5.70 -9.00 1.70
C HIS A 65 5.93 -8.06 2.89
N SER A 66 4.87 -7.43 3.35
CA SER A 66 4.90 -6.62 4.57
C SER A 66 4.67 -7.51 5.78
N ILE A 67 5.59 -7.47 6.73
CA ILE A 67 5.51 -8.14 8.02
C ILE A 67 5.07 -7.09 9.03
N LEU A 68 3.84 -7.20 9.50
CA LEU A 68 3.23 -6.29 10.47
C LEU A 68 2.77 -7.14 11.66
N ARG A 69 3.61 -7.28 12.68
CA ARG A 69 3.28 -8.04 13.89
C ARG A 69 2.71 -7.16 14.98
N ASP A 70 3.36 -6.04 15.21
CA ASP A 70 2.92 -5.00 16.14
C ASP A 70 3.52 -3.64 15.73
N ASN A 71 3.32 -2.61 16.53
CA ASN A 71 3.80 -1.25 16.25
C ASN A 71 5.34 -1.10 16.30
N THR A 72 6.07 -2.13 16.70
CA THR A 72 7.53 -2.13 16.83
C THR A 72 8.20 -3.14 15.90
N GLU A 73 7.45 -4.14 15.44
CA GLU A 73 7.92 -5.20 14.53
C GLU A 73 7.26 -5.07 13.15
N GLU A 74 7.68 -4.06 12.42
CA GLU A 74 7.24 -3.76 11.07
C GLU A 74 8.42 -3.84 10.11
N TYR A 75 8.34 -4.77 9.13
CA TYR A 75 9.42 -5.01 8.18
C TYR A 75 8.86 -5.21 6.77
N LEU A 76 9.71 -5.00 5.79
CA LEU A 76 9.48 -5.30 4.39
C LEU A 76 10.42 -6.43 3.95
N ALA A 77 9.87 -7.59 3.65
CA ALA A 77 10.62 -8.71 3.09
C ALA A 77 10.56 -8.67 1.56
N VAL A 78 11.73 -8.69 0.93
CA VAL A 78 11.89 -8.74 -0.53
C VAL A 78 12.54 -10.06 -0.90
N ILE A 79 11.81 -10.89 -1.64
CA ILE A 79 12.26 -12.19 -2.10
C ILE A 79 12.44 -12.12 -3.61
N SER A 80 13.65 -12.33 -4.04
CA SER A 80 14.04 -12.34 -5.44
C SER A 80 14.69 -13.68 -5.82
N ASN A 81 15.05 -13.84 -7.09
CA ASN A 81 15.84 -14.98 -7.51
C ASN A 81 17.15 -15.02 -6.70
N ASN A 82 17.38 -16.13 -6.02
CA ASN A 82 18.56 -16.41 -5.18
C ASN A 82 18.74 -15.53 -3.93
N ASP A 83 17.78 -14.70 -3.56
CA ASP A 83 17.99 -13.86 -2.38
C ASP A 83 16.71 -13.54 -1.59
N VAL A 84 16.88 -13.36 -0.29
CA VAL A 84 15.87 -12.85 0.63
C VAL A 84 16.49 -11.70 1.41
N LYS A 85 15.91 -10.54 1.31
CA LYS A 85 16.31 -9.33 2.05
C LYS A 85 15.15 -8.85 2.90
N VAL A 86 15.47 -8.31 4.07
CA VAL A 86 14.48 -7.71 4.96
C VAL A 86 14.95 -6.30 5.31
N TYR A 87 14.02 -5.37 5.25
CA TYR A 87 14.24 -3.97 5.58
C TYR A 87 13.25 -3.55 6.66
N ASP A 88 13.63 -2.60 7.50
CA ASP A 88 12.66 -1.87 8.31
C ASP A 88 11.94 -0.79 7.48
N LEU A 89 11.01 -0.07 8.10
CA LEU A 89 10.28 0.98 7.42
C LEU A 89 11.14 2.21 7.06
N ASP A 90 12.30 2.36 7.71
CA ASP A 90 13.28 3.40 7.36
C ASP A 90 14.19 3.00 6.19
N GLY A 91 14.00 1.80 5.64
CA GLY A 91 14.79 1.27 4.53
C GLY A 91 16.12 0.65 4.94
N VAL A 92 16.38 0.47 6.24
CA VAL A 92 17.63 -0.13 6.73
C VAL A 92 17.55 -1.66 6.63
N ALA A 93 18.55 -2.25 5.98
CA ALA A 93 18.62 -3.70 5.82
C ALA A 93 18.84 -4.41 7.16
N LYS A 94 18.06 -5.45 7.41
CA LYS A 94 18.19 -6.33 8.58
C LYS A 94 18.94 -7.61 8.23
N THR A 95 19.65 -8.17 9.19
CA THR A 95 20.34 -9.46 9.01
C THR A 95 19.34 -10.59 8.92
N VAL A 96 19.35 -11.31 7.80
CA VAL A 96 18.52 -12.50 7.59
C VAL A 96 19.37 -13.74 7.84
N ASN A 97 18.98 -14.55 8.82
CA ASN A 97 19.64 -15.83 9.07
C ASN A 97 19.19 -16.85 8.01
N LYS A 98 20.14 -17.35 7.22
CA LYS A 98 19.92 -18.30 6.11
C LYS A 98 20.75 -19.58 6.33
N PRO A 99 20.44 -20.42 7.33
CA PRO A 99 21.29 -21.54 7.73
C PRO A 99 21.48 -22.58 6.61
N SER A 100 20.50 -22.73 5.74
CA SER A 100 20.56 -23.62 4.57
C SER A 100 20.88 -22.91 3.26
N GLY A 101 21.24 -21.62 3.32
CA GLY A 101 21.43 -20.78 2.15
C GLY A 101 20.10 -20.46 1.43
N VAL A 102 20.19 -19.98 0.20
CA VAL A 102 19.02 -19.58 -0.61
C VAL A 102 19.00 -20.31 -1.98
N SER A 103 19.78 -21.38 -2.13
CA SER A 103 19.88 -22.12 -3.38
C SER A 103 18.56 -22.68 -3.88
N TYR A 104 17.61 -22.95 -2.98
CA TYR A 104 16.24 -23.36 -3.35
C TYR A 104 15.46 -22.29 -4.11
N LEU A 105 15.88 -21.03 -4.03
CA LEU A 105 15.29 -19.94 -4.80
C LEU A 105 15.88 -19.78 -6.20
N SER A 106 16.94 -20.51 -6.55
CA SER A 106 17.64 -20.36 -7.82
C SER A 106 16.82 -20.73 -9.06
N THR A 107 15.76 -21.51 -8.88
CA THR A 107 14.83 -21.89 -9.95
C THR A 107 13.62 -20.97 -10.06
N VAL A 108 13.50 -20.00 -9.17
CA VAL A 108 12.37 -19.07 -9.14
C VAL A 108 12.70 -17.84 -9.96
N THR A 109 12.44 -17.90 -11.26
CA THR A 109 12.71 -16.79 -12.18
C THR A 109 11.79 -15.59 -11.97
N ASP A 110 10.57 -15.84 -11.49
CA ASP A 110 9.57 -14.82 -11.15
C ASP A 110 9.00 -15.12 -9.75
N ALA A 111 9.64 -14.55 -8.74
CA ALA A 111 9.24 -14.74 -7.35
C ALA A 111 7.83 -14.20 -7.08
N ARG A 112 7.42 -13.15 -7.78
CA ARG A 112 6.11 -12.52 -7.64
C ARG A 112 4.97 -13.48 -7.99
N GLN A 113 5.16 -14.34 -8.97
CA GLN A 113 4.14 -15.31 -9.39
C GLN A 113 4.16 -16.59 -8.55
N HIS A 114 5.32 -17.03 -8.12
CA HIS A 114 5.53 -18.37 -7.57
C HIS A 114 5.60 -18.40 -6.04
N ILE A 115 5.90 -17.28 -5.38
CA ILE A 115 6.04 -17.23 -3.93
C ILE A 115 4.76 -16.71 -3.27
N ARG A 116 4.47 -17.25 -2.10
CA ARG A 116 3.45 -16.75 -1.18
C ARG A 116 4.06 -16.73 0.23
N ALA A 117 3.77 -15.66 0.95
CA ALA A 117 4.19 -15.52 2.34
C ALA A 117 3.00 -15.14 3.22
N VAL A 118 3.06 -15.57 4.48
CA VAL A 118 2.05 -15.25 5.49
C VAL A 118 2.79 -14.87 6.76
N THR A 119 2.41 -13.77 7.37
CA THR A 119 2.85 -13.40 8.72
C THR A 119 2.01 -14.17 9.74
N ILE A 120 2.67 -14.91 10.61
CA ILE A 120 2.02 -15.60 11.73
C ILE A 120 2.38 -14.82 12.99
N ALA A 121 1.33 -14.39 13.70
CA ALA A 121 1.46 -13.67 14.96
C ALA A 121 1.71 -14.66 16.13
#